data_7277991714481aa6c6d034ae3bd31732
#
_entry.id   7277991714481aa6c6d034ae3bd31732
#
_cell.length_a   1.000
_cell.length_b   1.000
_cell.length_c   1.000
_cell.angle_alpha   90.00
_cell.angle_beta   90.00
_cell.angle_gamma   90.00
#
_symmetry.space_group_name_H-M   'P 1'
#
loop_
_entity.id
_entity.type
_entity.pdbx_description
1 polymer ?
#
loop_
_entity_poly.entity_id
_entity_poly.type
_entity_poly.pdbx_seq_one_letter_code
_entity_poly.pdbx_strand_id
1 'polypeptide(L)'
;MNLVNHQRRGPLLASSLMLALLTAALFTVLSASGFAATAESAGKKTLSPADIERARGYFTDTELTTHDGRKVRFYSDMLDNRTVVINVIYTSCKGACPMITQMLSLVSKEVGDRFGDDIHFVSISNDPERDTPEVLTEFAQKQGVNLDGWSFLTGPKADVDGVIKKIGLYVENFEQHKSMLLIGNTRTGHWQKIPPNLPPQAIVAKLKEAAGGGS
;
A
#
# COMPACT_ATOMS: atom_id res chain seq x y z
N MET A 1 64.23 -24.52 17.09
CA MET A 1 64.81 -25.81 16.76
C MET A 1 64.15 -26.30 15.49
N ASN A 2 64.92 -26.08 14.47
CA ASN A 2 65.34 -27.01 13.38
C ASN A 2 64.20 -27.31 12.38
N LEU A 3 64.37 -26.80 11.26
CA LEU A 3 65.21 -27.06 10.03
C LEU A 3 64.41 -27.84 9.00
N VAL A 4 64.25 -27.24 7.88
CA VAL A 4 65.06 -27.36 6.65
C VAL A 4 64.52 -28.42 5.69
N ASN A 5 64.08 -27.95 4.56
CA ASN A 5 64.72 -28.09 3.23
C ASN A 5 64.28 -29.33 2.41
N HIS A 6 63.94 -29.22 1.18
CA HIS A 6 64.71 -29.27 -0.01
C HIS A 6 63.80 -29.31 -1.25
N GLN A 7 63.86 -28.34 -2.06
CA GLN A 7 64.25 -28.27 -3.46
C GLN A 7 64.58 -29.60 -4.21
N ARG A 8 63.98 -29.69 -5.39
CA ARG A 8 64.66 -29.96 -6.70
C ARG A 8 63.62 -30.02 -7.81
N ARG A 9 63.54 -29.11 -8.69
CA ARG A 9 64.21 -28.88 -10.00
C ARG A 9 64.08 -30.05 -10.99
N GLY A 10 63.27 -29.82 -12.02
CA GLY A 10 63.18 -29.91 -13.44
C GLY A 10 64.12 -30.88 -14.23
N PRO A 11 64.27 -30.91 -15.52
CA PRO A 11 63.67 -30.07 -16.57
C PRO A 11 63.26 -30.84 -17.88
N LEU A 12 62.63 -30.07 -18.82
CA LEU A 12 62.85 -30.03 -20.28
C LEU A 12 62.68 -31.28 -21.18
N LEU A 13 61.98 -31.08 -22.23
CA LEU A 13 62.26 -31.09 -23.68
C LEU A 13 61.05 -31.62 -24.42
N ALA A 14 60.37 -30.88 -25.21
CA ALA A 14 60.63 -30.40 -26.54
C ALA A 14 60.38 -31.39 -27.67
N SER A 15 59.69 -30.88 -28.66
CA SER A 15 59.64 -31.31 -30.06
C SER A 15 58.65 -32.43 -30.41
N SER A 16 57.84 -32.37 -31.37
CA SER A 16 57.88 -31.90 -32.73
C SER A 16 56.54 -32.05 -33.42
N LEU A 17 56.15 -31.08 -34.11
CA LEU A 17 55.93 -31.01 -35.58
C LEU A 17 54.93 -31.98 -36.23
N MET A 18 53.91 -31.33 -36.80
CA MET A 18 53.42 -31.48 -38.17
C MET A 18 52.67 -32.78 -38.55
N LEU A 19 51.52 -32.62 -38.99
CA LEU A 19 51.01 -32.84 -40.39
C LEU A 19 49.50 -32.91 -40.36
N ALA A 20 48.81 -31.91 -40.68
CA ALA A 20 48.15 -31.62 -41.95
C ALA A 20 47.11 -32.64 -42.42
N LEU A 21 46.01 -32.07 -42.74
CA LEU A 21 45.07 -32.30 -43.84
C LEU A 21 43.67 -32.85 -43.50
N LEU A 22 42.75 -31.95 -43.71
CA LEU A 22 41.46 -32.06 -44.39
C LEU A 22 40.57 -33.29 -44.06
N THR A 23 39.50 -33.02 -43.40
CA THR A 23 38.18 -33.51 -43.85
C THR A 23 37.09 -32.52 -43.46
N ALA A 24 36.57 -31.94 -44.48
CA ALA A 24 35.19 -31.60 -44.80
C ALA A 24 34.21 -31.31 -43.65
N ALA A 25 33.79 -30.09 -43.68
CA ALA A 25 32.45 -29.54 -43.43
C ALA A 25 31.32 -30.55 -43.23
N LEU A 26 30.71 -30.50 -42.05
CA LEU A 26 29.26 -30.65 -41.96
C LEU A 26 28.78 -29.59 -40.96
N PHE A 27 28.40 -28.48 -41.53
CA PHE A 27 27.73 -27.38 -40.82
C PHE A 27 26.32 -27.85 -40.46
N THR A 28 26.13 -28.41 -39.28
CA THR A 28 24.82 -28.52 -38.69
C THR A 28 24.46 -27.17 -38.05
N VAL A 29 23.73 -26.39 -38.80
CA VAL A 29 23.01 -25.21 -38.27
C VAL A 29 21.99 -25.71 -37.24
N LEU A 30 22.42 -25.77 -36.00
CA LEU A 30 21.51 -25.91 -34.87
C LEU A 30 20.83 -24.56 -34.67
N SER A 31 19.66 -24.43 -35.27
CA SER A 31 18.77 -23.28 -35.03
C SER A 31 18.48 -23.20 -33.55
N ALA A 32 19.22 -22.38 -32.82
CA ALA A 32 18.85 -21.95 -31.50
C ALA A 32 17.57 -21.09 -31.63
N SER A 33 16.43 -21.75 -31.57
CA SER A 33 15.17 -21.07 -31.34
C SER A 33 15.30 -20.36 -30.01
N GLY A 34 15.69 -19.09 -30.08
CA GLY A 34 15.66 -18.19 -28.92
C GLY A 34 14.24 -18.12 -28.38
N PHE A 35 14.01 -18.82 -27.29
CA PHE A 35 12.87 -18.54 -26.43
C PHE A 35 13.13 -17.13 -25.85
N ALA A 36 12.68 -16.12 -26.58
CA ALA A 36 12.51 -14.81 -26.03
C ALA A 36 11.44 -14.95 -24.95
N ALA A 37 11.86 -15.17 -23.71
CA ALA A 37 11.00 -14.94 -22.56
C ALA A 37 10.66 -13.46 -22.62
N THR A 38 9.51 -13.14 -23.17
CA THR A 38 8.87 -11.86 -22.96
C THR A 38 8.64 -11.76 -21.46
N ALA A 39 9.53 -11.06 -20.77
CA ALA A 39 9.28 -10.54 -19.44
C ALA A 39 8.06 -9.62 -19.61
N GLU A 40 6.89 -10.20 -19.37
CA GLU A 40 5.66 -9.45 -19.25
C GLU A 40 5.87 -8.51 -18.06
N SER A 41 6.27 -7.29 -18.39
CA SER A 41 6.26 -6.17 -17.49
C SER A 41 4.87 -6.16 -16.87
N ALA A 42 4.76 -6.50 -15.59
CA ALA A 42 3.54 -6.32 -14.81
C ALA A 42 3.23 -4.81 -14.79
N GLY A 43 2.70 -4.33 -15.91
CA GLY A 43 2.31 -2.96 -16.12
C GLY A 43 1.32 -2.59 -15.03
N LYS A 44 1.63 -1.55 -14.29
CA LYS A 44 0.76 -0.89 -13.33
C LYS A 44 -0.61 -0.71 -14.00
N LYS A 45 -1.56 -1.59 -13.66
CA LYS A 45 -2.90 -1.59 -14.26
C LYS A 45 -3.60 -0.30 -13.87
N THR A 46 -3.58 0.67 -14.75
CA THR A 46 -4.33 1.91 -14.59
C THR A 46 -5.78 1.61 -14.95
N LEU A 47 -6.72 2.03 -14.11
CA LEU A 47 -8.14 1.86 -14.40
C LEU A 47 -8.54 2.64 -15.66
N SER A 48 -9.47 2.07 -16.43
CA SER A 48 -10.07 2.79 -17.54
C SER A 48 -10.97 3.94 -17.05
N PRO A 49 -11.26 4.95 -17.88
CA PRO A 49 -12.23 5.99 -17.51
C PRO A 49 -13.58 5.45 -17.05
N ALA A 50 -14.04 4.35 -17.65
CA ALA A 50 -15.28 3.68 -17.24
C ALA A 50 -15.17 3.01 -15.85
N ASP A 51 -13.99 2.48 -15.50
CA ASP A 51 -13.76 1.90 -14.17
C ASP A 51 -13.69 2.99 -13.10
N ILE A 52 -13.09 4.15 -13.42
CA ILE A 52 -13.04 5.31 -12.53
C ILE A 52 -14.46 5.82 -12.25
N GLU A 53 -15.29 5.97 -13.29
CA GLU A 53 -16.67 6.41 -13.12
C GLU A 53 -17.51 5.40 -12.31
N ARG A 54 -17.29 4.11 -12.53
CA ARG A 54 -17.92 3.05 -11.74
C ARG A 54 -17.48 3.10 -10.26
N ALA A 55 -16.21 3.36 -10.00
CA ALA A 55 -15.68 3.50 -8.64
C ALA A 55 -16.28 4.74 -7.95
N ARG A 56 -16.39 5.85 -8.66
CA ARG A 56 -17.03 7.07 -8.16
C ARG A 56 -18.49 6.81 -7.79
N GLY A 57 -19.25 6.14 -8.65
CA GLY A 57 -20.63 5.76 -8.38
C GLY A 57 -20.76 4.78 -7.20
N TYR A 58 -19.78 3.88 -7.02
CA TYR A 58 -19.77 2.94 -5.90
C TYR A 58 -19.48 3.63 -4.56
N PHE A 59 -18.39 4.42 -4.49
CA PHE A 59 -17.98 5.06 -3.23
C PHE A 59 -18.79 6.29 -2.87
N THR A 60 -19.55 6.84 -3.78
CA THR A 60 -20.28 8.12 -3.67
C THR A 60 -19.36 9.33 -3.60
N ASP A 61 -19.86 10.46 -4.05
CA ASP A 61 -19.16 11.75 -3.94
C ASP A 61 -19.86 12.67 -2.93
N THR A 62 -20.38 12.06 -1.87
CA THR A 62 -21.08 12.74 -0.77
C THR A 62 -20.14 13.78 -0.15
N GLU A 63 -20.65 14.99 0.06
CA GLU A 63 -19.91 16.04 0.74
C GLU A 63 -19.86 15.78 2.24
N LEU A 64 -18.66 15.77 2.79
CA LEU A 64 -18.36 15.67 4.21
C LEU A 64 -17.53 16.88 4.66
N THR A 65 -17.28 16.99 5.96
CA THR A 65 -16.46 18.05 6.55
C THR A 65 -15.25 17.43 7.22
N THR A 66 -14.07 17.94 6.91
CA THR A 66 -12.83 17.55 7.57
C THR A 66 -12.71 18.18 8.96
N HIS A 67 -11.83 17.63 9.81
CA HIS A 67 -11.56 18.17 11.14
C HIS A 67 -11.02 19.61 11.13
N ASP A 68 -10.40 20.06 10.03
CA ASP A 68 -9.95 21.43 9.82
C ASP A 68 -11.04 22.32 9.16
N GLY A 69 -12.28 21.84 9.08
CA GLY A 69 -13.45 22.59 8.65
C GLY A 69 -13.66 22.69 7.14
N ARG A 70 -12.81 22.04 6.31
CA ARG A 70 -12.98 22.07 4.85
C ARG A 70 -14.12 21.14 4.41
N LYS A 71 -14.89 21.56 3.42
CA LYS A 71 -15.84 20.73 2.69
C LYS A 71 -15.10 19.91 1.65
N VAL A 72 -15.34 18.60 1.64
CA VAL A 72 -14.67 17.64 0.75
C VAL A 72 -15.67 16.64 0.21
N ARG A 73 -15.49 16.25 -1.04
CA ARG A 73 -16.24 15.17 -1.67
C ARG A 73 -15.52 13.86 -1.40
N PHE A 74 -16.24 12.88 -0.87
CA PHE A 74 -15.62 11.68 -0.34
C PHE A 74 -14.77 10.92 -1.36
N TYR A 75 -15.28 10.68 -2.58
CA TYR A 75 -14.48 10.02 -3.61
C TYR A 75 -13.43 10.97 -4.21
N SER A 76 -13.90 12.10 -4.78
CA SER A 76 -13.05 12.96 -5.61
C SER A 76 -11.90 13.61 -4.84
N ASP A 77 -12.12 13.99 -3.58
CA ASP A 77 -11.12 14.75 -2.83
C ASP A 77 -10.33 13.85 -1.84
N MET A 78 -10.91 12.69 -1.42
CA MET A 78 -10.27 11.82 -0.43
C MET A 78 -9.68 10.53 -1.00
N LEU A 79 -10.28 9.94 -2.05
CA LEU A 79 -9.89 8.63 -2.54
C LEU A 79 -9.23 8.65 -3.91
N ASP A 80 -9.64 9.59 -4.78
CA ASP A 80 -9.22 9.59 -6.18
C ASP A 80 -7.71 9.70 -6.32
N ASN A 81 -7.16 8.81 -7.14
CA ASN A 81 -5.73 8.71 -7.43
C ASN A 81 -4.82 8.44 -6.22
N ARG A 82 -5.34 7.86 -5.11
CA ARG A 82 -4.61 7.64 -3.86
C ARG A 82 -4.63 6.19 -3.41
N THR A 83 -3.62 5.83 -2.62
CA THR A 83 -3.67 4.68 -1.73
C THR A 83 -4.18 5.15 -0.37
N VAL A 84 -5.22 4.52 0.15
CA VAL A 84 -5.85 4.98 1.38
C VAL A 84 -5.97 3.88 2.42
N VAL A 85 -5.88 4.28 3.69
CA VAL A 85 -6.41 3.53 4.84
C VAL A 85 -7.65 4.25 5.31
N ILE A 86 -8.77 3.56 5.35
CA ILE A 86 -10.02 4.09 5.89
C ILE A 86 -10.39 3.31 7.14
N ASN A 87 -10.72 4.01 8.21
CA ASN A 87 -11.29 3.42 9.42
C ASN A 87 -12.46 4.26 9.94
N VAL A 88 -13.28 3.64 10.76
CA VAL A 88 -14.40 4.31 11.44
C VAL A 88 -14.03 4.49 12.90
N ILE A 89 -14.26 5.68 13.42
CA ILE A 89 -13.95 6.07 14.80
C ILE A 89 -15.16 6.74 15.47
N TYR A 90 -15.04 6.99 16.74
CA TYR A 90 -15.80 7.99 17.49
C TYR A 90 -14.93 8.49 18.65
N THR A 91 -14.96 9.81 18.93
CA THR A 91 -13.99 10.43 19.84
C THR A 91 -14.21 10.06 21.30
N SER A 92 -15.43 9.70 21.68
CA SER A 92 -15.79 9.26 23.04
C SER A 92 -15.35 7.81 23.34
N CYS A 93 -14.83 7.08 22.37
CA CYS A 93 -14.28 5.73 22.56
C CYS A 93 -13.04 5.75 23.46
N LYS A 94 -13.11 5.00 24.58
CA LYS A 94 -12.00 4.91 25.55
C LYS A 94 -11.08 3.69 25.34
N GLY A 95 -11.36 2.88 24.33
CA GLY A 95 -10.67 1.62 24.09
C GLY A 95 -10.02 1.54 22.70
N ALA A 96 -10.72 0.90 21.77
CA ALA A 96 -10.16 0.53 20.47
C ALA A 96 -9.72 1.72 19.60
N CYS A 97 -10.51 2.80 19.54
CA CYS A 97 -10.22 3.92 18.64
C CYS A 97 -8.87 4.60 18.92
N PRO A 98 -8.52 4.99 20.18
CA PRO A 98 -7.20 5.51 20.46
C PRO A 98 -6.07 4.53 20.12
N MET A 99 -6.25 3.24 20.44
CA MET A 99 -5.23 2.21 20.15
C MET A 99 -4.99 2.05 18.64
N ILE A 100 -6.07 2.01 17.84
CA ILE A 100 -5.97 1.91 16.37
C ILE A 100 -5.32 3.17 15.82
N THR A 101 -5.69 4.34 16.31
CA THR A 101 -5.10 5.62 15.89
C THR A 101 -3.60 5.65 16.18
N GLN A 102 -3.16 5.20 17.37
CA GLN A 102 -1.73 5.11 17.70
C GLN A 102 -1.01 4.08 16.81
N MET A 103 -1.61 2.93 16.54
CA MET A 103 -1.04 1.94 15.63
C MET A 103 -0.89 2.52 14.21
N LEU A 104 -1.91 3.21 13.69
CA LEU A 104 -1.83 3.88 12.39
C LEU A 104 -0.79 5.02 12.38
N SER A 105 -0.56 5.70 13.51
CA SER A 105 0.54 6.67 13.65
C SER A 105 1.92 6.02 13.45
N LEU A 106 2.09 4.76 13.89
CA LEU A 106 3.32 4.03 13.60
C LEU A 106 3.42 3.67 12.12
N VAL A 107 2.30 3.27 11.51
CA VAL A 107 2.24 2.98 10.06
C VAL A 107 2.59 4.23 9.24
N SER A 108 2.05 5.42 9.59
CA SER A 108 2.36 6.67 8.85
C SER A 108 3.85 7.01 8.88
N LYS A 109 4.52 6.78 9.99
CA LYS A 109 5.98 6.96 10.11
C LYS A 109 6.77 5.95 9.27
N GLU A 110 6.30 4.70 9.22
CA GLU A 110 7.00 3.62 8.50
C GLU A 110 6.84 3.72 6.98
N VAL A 111 5.76 4.30 6.48
CA VAL A 111 5.60 4.58 5.04
C VAL A 111 6.45 5.78 4.58
N GLY A 112 6.94 6.61 5.51
CA GLY A 112 7.88 7.70 5.24
C GLY A 112 7.29 8.78 4.33
N ASP A 113 8.10 9.27 3.38
CA ASP A 113 7.75 10.38 2.48
C ASP A 113 6.52 10.11 1.61
N ARG A 114 6.08 8.86 1.50
CA ARG A 114 4.85 8.51 0.79
C ARG A 114 3.58 8.92 1.55
N PHE A 115 3.68 9.14 2.88
CA PHE A 115 2.55 9.61 3.67
C PHE A 115 2.28 11.09 3.39
N GLY A 116 1.05 11.41 2.98
CA GLY A 116 0.66 12.73 2.54
C GLY A 116 0.89 13.00 1.05
N ASP A 117 1.69 12.16 0.36
CA ASP A 117 1.88 12.21 -1.09
C ASP A 117 0.89 11.25 -1.80
N ASP A 118 1.19 9.96 -1.83
CA ASP A 118 0.34 8.96 -2.47
C ASP A 118 -0.38 8.02 -1.49
N ILE A 119 -0.04 8.05 -0.20
CA ILE A 119 -0.69 7.31 0.87
C ILE A 119 -1.36 8.28 1.85
N HIS A 120 -2.67 8.12 2.02
CA HIS A 120 -3.47 8.98 2.90
C HIS A 120 -4.29 8.14 3.86
N PHE A 121 -4.56 8.70 5.04
CA PHE A 121 -5.46 8.09 6.01
C PHE A 121 -6.75 8.90 6.14
N VAL A 122 -7.86 8.18 6.21
CA VAL A 122 -9.20 8.75 6.33
C VAL A 122 -9.91 8.08 7.49
N SER A 123 -10.12 8.82 8.56
CA SER A 123 -10.89 8.38 9.72
C SER A 123 -12.27 9.03 9.68
N ILE A 124 -13.33 8.22 9.62
CA ILE A 124 -14.71 8.73 9.53
C ILE A 124 -15.38 8.56 10.87
N SER A 125 -15.93 9.64 11.44
CA SER A 125 -16.73 9.53 12.66
C SER A 125 -18.08 8.87 12.38
N ASN A 126 -18.49 7.91 13.20
CA ASN A 126 -19.86 7.38 13.17
C ASN A 126 -20.76 8.01 14.24
N ASP A 127 -20.26 8.98 15.00
CA ASP A 127 -21.02 9.79 15.97
C ASP A 127 -20.97 11.30 15.61
N PRO A 128 -21.37 11.67 14.37
CA PRO A 128 -21.17 13.03 13.85
C PRO A 128 -21.98 14.09 14.63
N GLU A 129 -22.95 13.70 15.42
CA GLU A 129 -23.69 14.62 16.27
C GLU A 129 -22.85 15.16 17.43
N ARG A 130 -21.86 14.38 17.90
CA ARG A 130 -20.91 14.78 18.94
C ARG A 130 -19.55 15.14 18.38
N ASP A 131 -19.13 14.46 17.33
CA ASP A 131 -17.81 14.61 16.72
C ASP A 131 -17.83 15.74 15.70
N THR A 132 -17.94 16.99 16.19
CA THR A 132 -17.81 18.19 15.36
C THR A 132 -16.37 18.30 14.81
N PRO A 133 -16.10 19.15 13.80
CA PRO A 133 -14.73 19.39 13.33
C PRO A 133 -13.76 19.75 14.44
N GLU A 134 -14.19 20.60 15.39
CA GLU A 134 -13.38 21.04 16.53
C GLU A 134 -13.04 19.85 17.45
N VAL A 135 -14.03 19.00 17.77
CA VAL A 135 -13.84 17.80 18.60
C VAL A 135 -12.89 16.80 17.93
N LEU A 136 -13.02 16.63 16.61
CA LEU A 136 -12.11 15.78 15.84
C LEU A 136 -10.68 16.36 15.79
N THR A 137 -10.54 17.68 15.70
CA THR A 137 -9.24 18.36 15.78
C THR A 137 -8.58 18.15 17.15
N GLU A 138 -9.33 18.33 18.24
CA GLU A 138 -8.82 18.05 19.59
C GLU A 138 -8.40 16.58 19.74
N PHE A 139 -9.20 15.65 19.21
CA PHE A 139 -8.86 14.23 19.21
C PHE A 139 -7.56 13.97 18.43
N ALA A 140 -7.43 14.50 17.21
CA ALA A 140 -6.24 14.33 16.39
C ALA A 140 -4.99 14.90 17.08
N GLN A 141 -5.09 16.08 17.67
CA GLN A 141 -4.01 16.72 18.44
C GLN A 141 -3.62 15.88 19.66
N LYS A 142 -4.61 15.44 20.45
CA LYS A 142 -4.39 14.61 21.64
C LYS A 142 -3.71 13.28 21.30
N GLN A 143 -4.03 12.70 20.14
CA GLN A 143 -3.42 11.48 19.65
C GLN A 143 -2.06 11.73 18.94
N GLY A 144 -1.66 12.97 18.71
CA GLY A 144 -0.43 13.32 18.00
C GLY A 144 -0.47 12.97 16.51
N VAL A 145 -1.67 12.99 15.91
CA VAL A 145 -1.92 12.59 14.52
C VAL A 145 -2.61 13.69 13.70
N ASN A 146 -2.51 14.94 14.14
CA ASN A 146 -2.88 16.09 13.32
C ASN A 146 -1.78 16.33 12.27
N LEU A 147 -1.76 15.49 11.23
CA LEU A 147 -0.71 15.35 10.24
C LEU A 147 -1.27 15.60 8.84
N ASP A 148 -0.50 16.25 8.00
CA ASP A 148 -0.78 16.26 6.56
C ASP A 148 -0.88 14.83 6.03
N GLY A 149 -1.91 14.55 5.22
CA GLY A 149 -2.20 13.18 4.76
C GLY A 149 -3.14 12.38 5.65
N TRP A 150 -3.55 12.88 6.81
CA TRP A 150 -4.57 12.25 7.66
C TRP A 150 -5.78 13.15 7.86
N SER A 151 -6.91 12.76 7.28
CA SER A 151 -8.17 13.49 7.41
C SER A 151 -9.12 12.76 8.35
N PHE A 152 -9.71 13.52 9.27
CA PHE A 152 -10.84 13.06 10.08
C PHE A 152 -12.10 13.69 9.52
N LEU A 153 -13.12 12.88 9.22
CA LEU A 153 -14.32 13.31 8.53
C LEU A 153 -15.55 13.19 9.43
N THR A 154 -16.40 14.20 9.32
CA THR A 154 -17.74 14.27 9.93
C THR A 154 -18.71 14.93 8.94
N GLY A 155 -19.96 15.12 9.33
CA GLY A 155 -20.98 15.77 8.50
C GLY A 155 -22.38 15.44 8.95
N PRO A 156 -23.41 15.71 8.14
CA PRO A 156 -24.78 15.30 8.44
C PRO A 156 -24.83 13.78 8.63
N LYS A 157 -25.52 13.31 9.68
CA LYS A 157 -25.53 11.90 10.04
C LYS A 157 -25.97 10.98 8.89
N ALA A 158 -26.95 11.39 8.12
CA ALA A 158 -27.43 10.59 6.98
C ALA A 158 -26.33 10.40 5.90
N ASP A 159 -25.53 11.44 5.67
CA ASP A 159 -24.44 11.44 4.70
C ASP A 159 -23.28 10.56 5.18
N VAL A 160 -22.89 10.72 6.43
CA VAL A 160 -21.86 9.89 7.07
C VAL A 160 -22.27 8.42 7.08
N ASP A 161 -23.48 8.09 7.54
CA ASP A 161 -24.01 6.72 7.54
C ASP A 161 -24.05 6.14 6.12
N GLY A 162 -24.43 6.95 5.13
CA GLY A 162 -24.45 6.57 3.72
C GLY A 162 -23.06 6.17 3.21
N VAL A 163 -22.05 6.97 3.51
CA VAL A 163 -20.65 6.68 3.16
C VAL A 163 -20.16 5.42 3.86
N ILE A 164 -20.36 5.31 5.19
CA ILE A 164 -19.90 4.15 5.97
C ILE A 164 -20.57 2.85 5.50
N LYS A 165 -21.87 2.90 5.12
CA LYS A 165 -22.58 1.77 4.52
C LYS A 165 -21.97 1.36 3.18
N LYS A 166 -21.67 2.33 2.31
CA LYS A 166 -21.06 2.06 0.99
C LYS A 166 -19.71 1.37 1.08
N ILE A 167 -18.85 1.79 2.00
CA ILE A 167 -17.56 1.13 2.23
C ILE A 167 -17.68 -0.18 3.03
N GLY A 168 -18.91 -0.51 3.49
CA GLY A 168 -19.23 -1.75 4.22
C GLY A 168 -18.58 -1.82 5.60
N LEU A 169 -18.43 -0.68 6.28
CA LEU A 169 -17.95 -0.58 7.66
C LEU A 169 -19.07 -0.14 8.63
N TYR A 170 -20.32 -0.07 8.14
CA TYR A 170 -21.46 0.30 8.96
C TYR A 170 -21.83 -0.81 9.94
N VAL A 171 -22.16 -0.41 11.17
CA VAL A 171 -22.71 -1.24 12.23
C VAL A 171 -23.80 -0.46 12.96
N GLU A 172 -24.90 -1.11 13.32
CA GLU A 172 -26.01 -0.45 14.03
C GLU A 172 -25.61 -0.06 15.46
N ASN A 173 -24.86 -0.92 16.13
CA ASN A 173 -24.31 -0.66 17.46
C ASN A 173 -22.78 -0.56 17.39
N PHE A 174 -22.27 0.67 17.39
CA PHE A 174 -20.86 0.93 17.27
C PHE A 174 -20.03 0.52 18.51
N GLU A 175 -20.66 0.32 19.67
CA GLU A 175 -19.97 -0.20 20.86
C GLU A 175 -19.61 -1.69 20.74
N GLN A 176 -20.32 -2.41 19.87
CA GLN A 176 -20.14 -3.85 19.64
C GLN A 176 -19.40 -4.17 18.33
N HIS A 177 -19.00 -3.16 17.57
CA HIS A 177 -18.41 -3.41 16.26
C HIS A 177 -16.98 -3.98 16.35
N LYS A 178 -16.68 -4.87 15.44
CA LYS A 178 -15.30 -5.27 15.17
C LYS A 178 -14.68 -4.19 14.32
N SER A 179 -13.77 -3.43 14.90
CA SER A 179 -12.99 -2.44 14.14
C SER A 179 -12.30 -3.11 12.95
N MET A 180 -12.40 -2.52 11.78
CA MET A 180 -11.76 -2.97 10.55
C MET A 180 -11.08 -1.80 9.89
N LEU A 181 -9.98 -2.06 9.22
CA LEU A 181 -9.35 -1.13 8.30
C LEU A 181 -9.74 -1.52 6.88
N LEU A 182 -10.15 -0.55 6.07
CA LEU A 182 -10.28 -0.72 4.63
C LEU A 182 -9.04 -0.10 3.97
N ILE A 183 -8.25 -0.93 3.31
CA ILE A 183 -7.09 -0.49 2.54
C ILE A 183 -7.41 -0.61 1.07
N GLY A 184 -7.09 0.41 0.29
CA GLY A 184 -7.29 0.32 -1.13
C GLY A 184 -6.61 1.42 -1.92
N ASN A 185 -6.67 1.27 -3.24
CA ASN A 185 -6.14 2.22 -4.19
C ASN A 185 -7.08 2.33 -5.39
N THR A 186 -7.51 3.54 -5.70
CA THR A 186 -8.44 3.79 -6.80
C THR A 186 -7.82 3.60 -8.18
N ARG A 187 -6.49 3.71 -8.32
CA ARG A 187 -5.79 3.50 -9.59
C ARG A 187 -5.67 2.02 -9.96
N THR A 188 -5.45 1.17 -8.95
CA THR A 188 -5.28 -0.28 -9.15
C THR A 188 -6.60 -1.03 -9.03
N GLY A 189 -7.61 -0.43 -8.40
CA GLY A 189 -8.86 -1.08 -8.05
C GLY A 189 -8.72 -2.14 -6.96
N HIS A 190 -7.56 -2.22 -6.30
CA HIS A 190 -7.33 -3.18 -5.22
C HIS A 190 -7.90 -2.65 -3.90
N TRP A 191 -8.81 -3.41 -3.30
CA TRP A 191 -9.44 -3.09 -2.02
C TRP A 191 -9.49 -4.31 -1.13
N GLN A 192 -9.13 -4.15 0.15
CA GLN A 192 -9.17 -5.22 1.13
C GLN A 192 -9.55 -4.69 2.51
N LYS A 193 -10.32 -5.49 3.25
CA LYS A 193 -10.60 -5.26 4.67
C LYS A 193 -9.66 -6.11 5.50
N ILE A 194 -9.01 -5.48 6.46
CA ILE A 194 -8.09 -6.16 7.37
C ILE A 194 -8.42 -5.83 8.83
N PRO A 195 -8.15 -6.73 9.77
CA PRO A 195 -8.29 -6.41 11.19
C PRO A 195 -7.19 -5.42 11.62
N PRO A 196 -7.47 -4.53 12.60
CA PRO A 196 -6.52 -3.51 13.02
C PRO A 196 -5.44 -4.02 13.99
N ASN A 197 -5.51 -5.26 14.41
CA ASN A 197 -4.55 -5.89 15.35
C ASN A 197 -3.33 -6.50 14.65
N LEU A 198 -3.13 -6.19 13.37
CA LEU A 198 -1.90 -6.56 12.66
C LEU A 198 -0.74 -5.67 13.08
N PRO A 199 0.51 -6.18 13.07
CA PRO A 199 1.67 -5.33 13.30
C PRO A 199 1.80 -4.27 12.20
N PRO A 200 2.35 -3.07 12.51
CA PRO A 200 2.49 -1.97 11.56
C PRO A 200 3.11 -2.39 10.22
N GLN A 201 4.16 -3.22 10.25
CA GLN A 201 4.86 -3.73 9.06
C GLN A 201 3.94 -4.52 8.13
N ALA A 202 3.02 -5.30 8.68
CA ALA A 202 2.05 -6.05 7.89
C ALA A 202 1.04 -5.12 7.20
N ILE A 203 0.65 -4.03 7.88
CA ILE A 203 -0.23 -3.01 7.28
C ILE A 203 0.50 -2.24 6.18
N VAL A 204 1.78 -1.89 6.40
CA VAL A 204 2.64 -1.28 5.37
C VAL A 204 2.77 -2.18 4.15
N ALA A 205 2.96 -3.50 4.34
CA ALA A 205 3.01 -4.45 3.24
C ALA A 205 1.69 -4.45 2.43
N LYS A 206 0.54 -4.40 3.12
CA LYS A 206 -0.78 -4.30 2.47
C LYS A 206 -0.99 -2.98 1.72
N LEU A 207 -0.45 -1.88 2.21
CA LEU A 207 -0.46 -0.60 1.50
C LEU A 207 0.39 -0.65 0.23
N LYS A 208 1.57 -1.26 0.30
CA LYS A 208 2.44 -1.46 -0.88
C LYS A 208 1.76 -2.35 -1.92
N GLU A 209 1.13 -3.44 -1.50
CA GLU A 209 0.34 -4.32 -2.37
C GLU A 209 -0.78 -3.54 -3.06
N ALA A 210 -1.60 -2.79 -2.31
CA ALA A 210 -2.68 -1.97 -2.85
C ALA A 210 -2.17 -0.90 -3.85
N ALA A 211 -1.02 -0.30 -3.59
CA ALA A 211 -0.40 0.67 -4.48
C ALA A 211 0.12 0.08 -5.81
N GLY A 212 0.08 -1.25 -5.98
CA GLY A 212 0.60 -1.94 -7.16
C GLY A 212 2.12 -2.13 -7.13
N GLY A 213 2.73 -2.04 -5.96
CA GLY A 213 4.10 -2.45 -5.70
C GLY A 213 4.10 -3.93 -5.31
N GLY A 214 4.20 -4.82 -6.28
CA GLY A 214 4.60 -6.20 -6.02
C GLY A 214 6.02 -6.20 -5.46
N SER A 215 6.25 -7.01 -4.44
CA SER A 215 7.55 -7.33 -3.86
C SER A 215 8.50 -7.94 -4.90
#